data_402c88ce92378d7bc0f60fa9c4d48495
#
_entry.id   402c88ce92378d7bc0f60fa9c4d48495
#
_cell.length_a   1.000
_cell.length_b   1.000
_cell.length_c   1.000
_cell.angle_alpha   90.00
_cell.angle_beta   90.00
_cell.angle_gamma   90.00
#
_symmetry.space_group_name_H-M   'P 1'
#
loop_
_entity.id
_entity.type
_entity.pdbx_description
1 polymer ?
#
loop_
_entity_poly.entity_id
_entity_poly.type
_entity_poly.pdbx_seq_one_letter_code
_entity_poly.pdbx_strand_id
1 'polypeptide(L)'
;MVIPAFLAAYTGRSADKVKLNPFKQTPAPNWDITYDGLTKIPAIGRMFRTLTMKNSYRSNFSIANYQTNLLFVPGSAEVDAAGNFIPERQISVVTVQEVMRPLIGFDATLQNSLLLKFEYNRDRNLSLSLTNYQITEVRGKEYVFGTGYRFKNVKLPIKIGGNDPKSDVNLRVDLSLRDNFTVIRKMEERQNTVTAGQNILSIKCSIDYTLSQRLNI
;
A
#
# COMPACT_ATOMS: atom_id res chain seq x y z
N MET A 1 11.84 19.56 18.94
CA MET A 1 11.45 18.25 19.56
C MET A 1 10.22 17.57 18.94
N VAL A 2 9.47 18.24 18.08
CA VAL A 2 8.20 17.71 17.49
C VAL A 2 8.42 16.46 16.62
N ILE A 3 9.47 16.44 15.78
CA ILE A 3 9.75 15.30 14.91
C ILE A 3 10.07 14.02 15.69
N PRO A 4 10.99 14.02 16.68
CA PRO A 4 11.23 12.85 17.52
C PRO A 4 9.97 12.37 18.26
N ALA A 5 9.14 13.28 18.77
CA ALA A 5 7.88 12.94 19.43
C ALA A 5 6.89 12.29 18.45
N PHE A 6 6.79 12.82 17.24
CA PHE A 6 5.97 12.23 16.16
C PHE A 6 6.44 10.82 15.80
N LEU A 7 7.76 10.62 15.65
CA LEU A 7 8.34 9.31 15.34
C LEU A 7 8.16 8.31 16.50
N ALA A 8 8.24 8.78 17.75
CA ALA A 8 7.98 7.98 18.93
C ALA A 8 6.52 7.49 18.94
N ALA A 9 5.58 8.40 18.78
CA ALA A 9 4.15 8.08 18.74
C ALA A 9 3.80 7.13 17.59
N TYR A 10 4.43 7.33 16.42
CA TYR A 10 4.23 6.47 15.26
C TYR A 10 4.76 5.05 15.46
N THR A 11 5.95 4.91 16.07
CA THR A 11 6.59 3.60 16.30
C THR A 11 6.15 2.91 17.59
N GLY A 12 5.28 3.54 18.40
CA GLY A 12 4.86 3.04 19.72
C GLY A 12 5.99 3.03 20.75
N ARG A 13 7.05 3.80 20.54
CA ARG A 13 8.20 3.92 21.45
C ARG A 13 8.03 5.12 22.35
N SER A 14 8.70 5.09 23.52
CA SER A 14 8.80 6.25 24.40
C SER A 14 9.65 7.35 23.77
N ALA A 15 9.30 8.62 23.96
CA ALA A 15 9.95 9.77 23.33
C ALA A 15 11.43 9.92 23.73
N ASP A 16 11.80 9.48 24.94
CA ASP A 16 13.18 9.45 25.47
C ASP A 16 14.09 8.44 24.75
N LYS A 17 13.51 7.43 24.08
CA LYS A 17 14.23 6.40 23.33
C LYS A 17 14.41 6.73 21.84
N VAL A 18 13.86 7.85 21.37
CA VAL A 18 13.97 8.28 19.98
C VAL A 18 15.14 9.25 19.83
N LYS A 19 16.01 8.98 18.85
CA LYS A 19 17.15 9.86 18.54
C LYS A 19 16.64 11.24 18.10
N LEU A 20 17.31 12.29 18.57
CA LEU A 20 16.98 13.67 18.19
C LEU A 20 17.26 13.97 16.71
N ASN A 21 18.18 13.23 16.09
CA ASN A 21 18.42 13.35 14.65
C ASN A 21 17.23 12.81 13.85
N PRO A 22 16.53 13.63 13.08
CA PRO A 22 15.37 13.22 12.31
C PRO A 22 15.73 12.34 11.10
N PHE A 23 16.98 12.35 10.66
CA PHE A 23 17.44 11.55 9.53
C PHE A 23 17.66 10.11 9.96
N LYS A 24 16.83 9.19 9.46
CA LYS A 24 16.99 7.75 9.70
C LYS A 24 18.22 7.23 8.97
N GLN A 25 19.11 6.60 9.72
CA GLN A 25 20.28 5.91 9.17
C GLN A 25 19.96 4.48 8.71
N THR A 26 18.89 3.89 9.24
CA THR A 26 18.47 2.53 8.92
C THR A 26 17.15 2.57 8.16
N PRO A 27 17.06 2.01 6.96
CA PRO A 27 15.80 1.95 6.21
C PRO A 27 14.78 1.08 6.96
N ALA A 28 13.50 1.37 6.77
CA ALA A 28 12.44 0.48 7.23
C ALA A 28 12.48 -0.82 6.41
N PRO A 29 12.22 -1.99 7.02
CA PRO A 29 12.18 -3.24 6.28
C PRO A 29 11.01 -3.22 5.31
N ASN A 30 11.27 -3.62 4.06
CA ASN A 30 10.26 -3.85 3.05
C ASN A 30 10.33 -5.33 2.66
N TRP A 31 9.19 -5.98 2.47
CA TRP A 31 9.14 -7.37 2.06
C TRP A 31 7.99 -7.65 1.11
N ASP A 32 8.14 -8.72 0.35
CA ASP A 32 7.12 -9.31 -0.50
C ASP A 32 7.23 -10.83 -0.31
N ILE A 33 6.21 -11.43 0.30
CA ILE A 33 6.19 -12.85 0.65
C ILE A 33 5.12 -13.52 -0.18
N THR A 34 5.52 -14.54 -0.92
CA THR A 34 4.63 -15.41 -1.69
C THR A 34 4.86 -16.85 -1.25
N TYR A 35 3.77 -17.55 -0.92
CA TYR A 35 3.80 -18.94 -0.52
C TYR A 35 2.79 -19.77 -1.29
N ASP A 36 3.25 -20.79 -1.97
CA ASP A 36 2.47 -21.69 -2.83
C ASP A 36 2.42 -23.15 -2.38
N GLY A 37 3.03 -23.44 -1.23
CA GLY A 37 3.16 -24.82 -0.71
C GLY A 37 1.90 -25.43 -0.12
N LEU A 38 0.79 -24.71 0.03
CA LEU A 38 -0.44 -25.21 0.66
C LEU A 38 -1.07 -26.38 -0.10
N THR A 39 -0.91 -26.43 -1.41
CA THR A 39 -1.43 -27.52 -2.25
C THR A 39 -0.73 -28.86 -2.03
N LYS A 40 0.44 -28.88 -1.34
CA LYS A 40 1.13 -30.08 -0.94
C LYS A 40 0.38 -30.85 0.18
N ILE A 41 -0.53 -30.16 0.88
CA ILE A 41 -1.40 -30.80 1.88
C ILE A 41 -2.49 -31.58 1.13
N PRO A 42 -2.64 -32.91 1.35
CA PRO A 42 -3.52 -33.76 0.53
C PRO A 42 -4.99 -33.31 0.52
N ALA A 43 -5.50 -32.78 1.62
CA ALA A 43 -6.87 -32.26 1.70
C ALA A 43 -7.08 -31.01 0.81
N ILE A 44 -6.09 -30.11 0.77
CA ILE A 44 -6.12 -28.87 -0.02
C ILE A 44 -5.87 -29.18 -1.50
N GLY A 45 -4.88 -30.04 -1.80
CA GLY A 45 -4.52 -30.40 -3.18
C GLY A 45 -5.63 -31.14 -3.94
N ARG A 46 -6.59 -31.77 -3.23
CA ARG A 46 -7.78 -32.36 -3.87
C ARG A 46 -8.76 -31.31 -4.41
N MET A 47 -8.84 -30.14 -3.76
CA MET A 47 -9.76 -29.07 -4.13
C MET A 47 -9.10 -28.06 -5.05
N PHE A 48 -7.86 -27.69 -4.75
CA PHE A 48 -7.13 -26.61 -5.43
C PHE A 48 -6.01 -27.19 -6.29
N ARG A 49 -5.96 -26.78 -7.53
CA ARG A 49 -4.83 -27.04 -8.43
C ARG A 49 -3.65 -26.14 -8.06
N THR A 50 -3.92 -24.87 -7.74
CA THR A 50 -2.95 -23.91 -7.22
C THR A 50 -3.60 -23.10 -6.11
N LEU A 51 -2.84 -22.81 -5.06
CA LEU A 51 -3.23 -21.90 -3.99
C LEU A 51 -2.00 -21.14 -3.54
N THR A 52 -1.99 -19.85 -3.80
CA THR A 52 -0.90 -18.95 -3.49
C THR A 52 -1.35 -17.93 -2.46
N MET A 53 -0.62 -17.81 -1.38
CA MET A 53 -0.77 -16.75 -0.38
C MET A 53 0.24 -15.65 -0.65
N LYS A 54 -0.19 -14.39 -0.46
CA LYS A 54 0.66 -13.21 -0.65
C LYS A 54 0.55 -12.27 0.54
N ASN A 55 1.68 -11.70 0.93
CA ASN A 55 1.76 -10.62 1.90
C ASN A 55 2.86 -9.67 1.45
N SER A 56 2.57 -8.38 1.39
CA SER A 56 3.53 -7.36 0.98
C SER A 56 3.46 -6.17 1.93
N TYR A 57 4.62 -5.68 2.33
CA TYR A 57 4.76 -4.47 3.13
C TYR A 57 5.85 -3.58 2.57
N ARG A 58 5.52 -2.31 2.40
CA ARG A 58 6.47 -1.27 2.01
C ARG A 58 6.29 -0.06 2.90
N SER A 59 7.40 0.44 3.44
CA SER A 59 7.42 1.66 4.24
C SER A 59 8.44 2.62 3.67
N ASN A 60 8.05 3.87 3.54
CA ASN A 60 8.91 4.96 3.14
C ASN A 60 8.82 6.10 4.17
N PHE A 61 9.98 6.58 4.59
CA PHE A 61 10.13 7.77 5.42
C PHE A 61 10.84 8.83 4.60
N SER A 62 10.27 10.01 4.51
CA SER A 62 10.86 11.12 3.78
C SER A 62 10.80 12.42 4.59
N ILE A 63 11.86 13.20 4.45
CA ILE A 63 11.97 14.58 4.93
C ILE A 63 12.05 15.45 3.69
N ALA A 64 11.04 16.28 3.48
CA ALA A 64 11.00 17.17 2.34
C ALA A 64 11.40 18.60 2.74
N ASN A 65 12.12 19.28 1.84
CA ASN A 65 12.44 20.70 1.94
C ASN A 65 13.10 21.09 3.27
N TYR A 66 14.23 20.49 3.57
CA TYR A 66 15.07 20.95 4.68
C TYR A 66 16.14 21.92 4.20
N GLN A 67 16.45 22.90 5.03
CA GLN A 67 17.53 23.85 4.83
C GLN A 67 18.34 24.06 6.12
N THR A 68 19.59 24.46 5.98
CA THR A 68 20.41 24.83 7.14
C THR A 68 19.87 26.09 7.79
N ASN A 69 19.77 26.08 9.10
CA ASN A 69 19.41 27.29 9.86
C ASN A 69 20.66 28.11 10.14
N LEU A 70 20.75 29.28 9.51
CA LEU A 70 21.89 30.18 9.65
C LEU A 70 22.01 30.80 11.05
N LEU A 71 20.96 30.72 11.87
CA LEU A 71 20.95 31.19 13.26
C LEU A 71 21.45 30.13 14.23
N PHE A 72 21.70 28.90 13.77
CA PHE A 72 22.15 27.81 14.63
C PHE A 72 23.65 27.92 14.92
N VAL A 73 24.01 27.92 16.20
CA VAL A 73 25.40 27.90 16.67
C VAL A 73 25.67 26.52 17.32
N PRO A 74 26.61 25.71 16.80
CA PRO A 74 26.94 24.40 17.36
C PRO A 74 27.40 24.51 18.82
N GLY A 75 26.77 23.68 19.69
CA GLY A 75 27.11 23.63 21.13
C GLY A 75 26.40 24.70 21.97
N SER A 76 25.62 25.61 21.39
CA SER A 76 24.77 26.54 22.11
C SER A 76 23.34 26.00 22.28
N ALA A 77 22.72 26.32 23.41
CA ALA A 77 21.29 26.09 23.64
C ALA A 77 20.47 27.37 23.37
N GLU A 78 20.80 28.07 22.30
CA GLU A 78 20.16 29.34 21.97
C GLU A 78 18.69 29.15 21.60
N VAL A 79 17.92 30.12 22.04
CA VAL A 79 16.48 30.21 21.76
C VAL A 79 16.21 31.49 20.95
N ASP A 80 15.15 31.46 20.14
CA ASP A 80 14.69 32.64 19.42
C ASP A 80 14.04 33.67 20.37
N ALA A 81 13.63 34.81 19.86
CA ALA A 81 12.96 35.85 20.62
C ALA A 81 11.63 35.38 21.26
N ALA A 82 11.04 34.30 20.81
CA ALA A 82 9.84 33.68 21.34
C ALA A 82 10.14 32.56 22.34
N GLY A 83 11.44 32.28 22.66
CA GLY A 83 11.85 31.24 23.57
C GLY A 83 11.89 29.83 22.96
N ASN A 84 11.79 29.68 21.64
CA ASN A 84 11.86 28.40 20.99
C ASN A 84 13.31 28.00 20.70
N PHE A 85 13.63 26.73 20.85
CA PHE A 85 14.94 26.18 20.50
C PHE A 85 15.24 26.38 19.00
N ILE A 86 16.43 26.90 18.69
CA ILE A 86 16.93 27.08 17.31
C ILE A 86 17.51 25.74 16.81
N PRO A 87 16.85 25.03 15.90
CA PRO A 87 17.37 23.77 15.37
C PRO A 87 18.45 24.00 14.31
N GLU A 88 19.37 23.05 14.16
CA GLU A 88 20.40 23.05 13.11
C GLU A 88 19.78 23.11 11.70
N ARG A 89 18.64 22.48 11.50
CA ARG A 89 17.96 22.39 10.22
C ARG A 89 16.50 22.75 10.35
N GLN A 90 16.05 23.60 9.44
CA GLN A 90 14.64 23.90 9.29
C GLN A 90 14.02 22.87 8.35
N ILE A 91 13.05 22.13 8.86
CA ILE A 91 12.33 21.06 8.15
C ILE A 91 10.87 21.50 8.05
N SER A 92 10.33 21.52 6.85
CA SER A 92 8.93 21.92 6.64
C SER A 92 7.96 20.74 6.79
N VAL A 93 8.31 19.58 6.23
CA VAL A 93 7.41 18.42 6.18
C VAL A 93 8.18 17.12 6.40
N VAL A 94 7.61 16.24 7.22
CA VAL A 94 8.04 14.85 7.40
C VAL A 94 6.89 13.93 7.03
N THR A 95 7.16 12.96 6.15
CA THR A 95 6.14 12.00 5.70
C THR A 95 6.55 10.57 6.00
N VAL A 96 5.59 9.79 6.49
CA VAL A 96 5.70 8.34 6.65
C VAL A 96 4.59 7.68 5.84
N GLN A 97 4.97 6.86 4.89
CA GLN A 97 4.05 6.11 4.06
C GLN A 97 4.21 4.62 4.34
N GLU A 98 3.09 3.93 4.55
CA GLU A 98 3.01 2.48 4.68
C GLU A 98 2.01 1.94 3.69
N VAL A 99 2.42 0.92 2.93
CA VAL A 99 1.60 0.27 1.92
C VAL A 99 1.69 -1.24 2.14
N MET A 100 0.54 -1.87 2.37
CA MET A 100 0.36 -3.31 2.48
C MET A 100 -0.58 -3.73 1.36
N ARG A 101 -0.01 -4.14 0.23
CA ARG A 101 -0.76 -4.53 -0.98
C ARG A 101 -0.18 -5.80 -1.61
N PRO A 102 -0.76 -6.95 -1.24
CA PRO A 102 -1.80 -7.15 -0.23
C PRO A 102 -1.25 -7.27 1.19
N LEU A 103 -2.05 -6.86 2.21
CA LEU A 103 -1.83 -7.28 3.60
C LEU A 103 -2.11 -8.78 3.75
N ILE A 104 -3.19 -9.26 3.14
CA ILE A 104 -3.51 -10.68 2.99
C ILE A 104 -4.05 -10.87 1.59
N GLY A 105 -3.43 -11.76 0.83
CA GLY A 105 -3.86 -12.12 -0.53
C GLY A 105 -3.90 -13.62 -0.72
N PHE A 106 -4.91 -14.08 -1.47
CA PHE A 106 -5.07 -15.46 -1.90
C PHE A 106 -5.44 -15.49 -3.37
N ASP A 107 -4.64 -16.21 -4.16
CA ASP A 107 -4.96 -16.58 -5.52
C ASP A 107 -5.11 -18.09 -5.60
N ALA A 108 -6.26 -18.58 -6.02
CA ALA A 108 -6.55 -19.99 -6.10
C ALA A 108 -7.09 -20.38 -7.46
N THR A 109 -6.69 -21.54 -7.95
CA THR A 109 -7.30 -22.21 -9.10
C THR A 109 -7.83 -23.56 -8.64
N LEU A 110 -9.12 -23.79 -8.80
CA LEU A 110 -9.74 -25.06 -8.49
C LEU A 110 -9.43 -26.10 -9.59
N GLN A 111 -9.67 -27.37 -9.29
CA GLN A 111 -9.48 -28.47 -10.26
C GLN A 111 -10.37 -28.32 -11.52
N ASN A 112 -11.54 -27.68 -11.39
CA ASN A 112 -12.47 -27.40 -12.47
C ASN A 112 -12.13 -26.14 -13.30
N SER A 113 -10.92 -25.56 -13.11
CA SER A 113 -10.46 -24.34 -13.77
C SER A 113 -11.16 -23.04 -13.34
N LEU A 114 -11.91 -23.03 -12.23
CA LEU A 114 -12.42 -21.82 -11.60
C LEU A 114 -11.26 -21.09 -10.90
N LEU A 115 -11.13 -19.82 -11.18
CA LEU A 115 -10.17 -18.91 -10.56
C LEU A 115 -10.85 -18.16 -9.43
N LEU A 116 -10.20 -18.07 -8.29
CA LEU A 116 -10.65 -17.28 -7.15
C LEU A 116 -9.52 -16.38 -6.70
N LYS A 117 -9.83 -15.13 -6.42
CA LYS A 117 -8.92 -14.13 -5.89
C LYS A 117 -9.55 -13.44 -4.70
N PHE A 118 -8.77 -13.27 -3.65
CA PHE A 118 -9.11 -12.42 -2.51
C PHE A 118 -7.90 -11.60 -2.13
N GLU A 119 -8.07 -10.30 -1.97
CA GLU A 119 -7.03 -9.42 -1.42
C GLU A 119 -7.66 -8.45 -0.41
N TYR A 120 -6.97 -8.29 0.71
CA TYR A 120 -7.17 -7.20 1.65
C TYR A 120 -5.95 -6.28 1.59
N ASN A 121 -6.18 -5.07 1.11
CA ASN A 121 -5.16 -4.04 0.97
C ASN A 121 -5.35 -2.97 2.05
N ARG A 122 -4.24 -2.46 2.56
CA ARG A 122 -4.24 -1.36 3.52
C ARG A 122 -3.12 -0.41 3.19
N ASP A 123 -3.43 0.87 3.18
CA ASP A 123 -2.45 1.94 3.03
C ASP A 123 -2.65 3.02 4.09
N ARG A 124 -1.56 3.65 4.47
CA ARG A 124 -1.52 4.74 5.43
C ARG A 124 -0.46 5.74 5.00
N ASN A 125 -0.83 7.00 4.97
CA ASN A 125 0.10 8.10 4.74
C ASN A 125 -0.05 9.10 5.87
N LEU A 126 1.05 9.35 6.59
CA LEU A 126 1.15 10.32 7.67
C LEU A 126 2.07 11.45 7.21
N SER A 127 1.57 12.68 7.20
CA SER A 127 2.34 13.87 6.90
C SER A 127 2.29 14.82 8.08
N LEU A 128 3.46 15.08 8.68
CA LEU A 128 3.65 16.09 9.71
C LEU A 128 4.13 17.37 9.04
N SER A 129 3.31 18.41 9.04
CA SER A 129 3.70 19.77 8.66
C SER A 129 4.13 20.55 9.89
N LEU A 130 5.35 21.07 9.86
CA LEU A 130 5.90 21.92 10.90
C LEU A 130 5.59 23.41 10.69
N THR A 131 5.11 23.76 9.50
CA THR A 131 4.73 25.15 9.15
C THR A 131 3.41 25.54 9.82
N ASN A 132 2.47 24.62 9.91
CA ASN A 132 1.14 24.84 10.51
C ASN A 132 0.84 23.90 11.70
N TYR A 133 1.86 23.21 12.20
CA TYR A 133 1.76 22.29 13.34
C TYR A 133 0.62 21.28 13.22
N GLN A 134 0.53 20.66 12.06
CA GLN A 134 -0.57 19.79 11.69
C GLN A 134 -0.08 18.41 11.25
N ILE A 135 -0.79 17.37 11.70
CA ILE A 135 -0.62 16.01 11.17
C ILE A 135 -1.83 15.69 10.30
N THR A 136 -1.56 15.36 9.04
CA THR A 136 -2.55 14.81 8.13
C THR A 136 -2.33 13.31 8.00
N GLU A 137 -3.34 12.52 8.29
CA GLU A 137 -3.32 11.07 8.15
C GLU A 137 -4.37 10.64 7.14
N VAL A 138 -3.91 10.05 6.04
CA VAL A 138 -4.78 9.41 5.04
C VAL A 138 -4.69 7.90 5.23
N ARG A 139 -5.82 7.23 5.40
CA ARG A 139 -5.94 5.78 5.52
C ARG A 139 -6.80 5.22 4.41
N GLY A 140 -6.34 4.14 3.80
CA GLY A 140 -7.10 3.37 2.82
C GLY A 140 -7.25 1.92 3.27
N LYS A 141 -8.42 1.36 3.03
CA LYS A 141 -8.71 -0.08 3.12
C LYS A 141 -9.42 -0.50 1.85
N GLU A 142 -9.02 -1.64 1.30
CA GLU A 142 -9.61 -2.15 0.08
C GLU A 142 -9.76 -3.67 0.16
N TYR A 143 -10.94 -4.16 -0.15
CA TYR A 143 -11.23 -5.57 -0.32
C TYR A 143 -11.43 -5.84 -1.79
N VAL A 144 -10.68 -6.80 -2.32
CA VAL A 144 -10.82 -7.23 -3.72
C VAL A 144 -11.23 -8.70 -3.73
N PHE A 145 -12.35 -8.97 -4.39
CA PHE A 145 -12.86 -10.31 -4.65
C PHE A 145 -12.86 -10.54 -6.16
N GLY A 146 -12.13 -11.53 -6.61
CA GLY A 146 -12.05 -11.89 -8.01
C GLY A 146 -12.53 -13.30 -8.24
N THR A 147 -13.24 -13.50 -9.33
CA THR A 147 -13.57 -14.83 -9.85
C THR A 147 -13.33 -14.87 -11.34
N GLY A 148 -13.00 -16.03 -11.85
CA GLY A 148 -12.80 -16.18 -13.28
C GLY A 148 -12.92 -17.64 -13.70
N TYR A 149 -13.17 -17.86 -14.98
CA TYR A 149 -13.24 -19.19 -15.54
C TYR A 149 -12.47 -19.28 -16.85
N ARG A 150 -11.72 -20.35 -17.01
CA ARG A 150 -10.98 -20.65 -18.23
C ARG A 150 -11.75 -21.65 -19.07
N PHE A 151 -12.35 -21.17 -20.17
CA PHE A 151 -12.97 -22.00 -21.19
C PHE A 151 -11.86 -22.52 -22.11
N LYS A 152 -11.75 -23.84 -22.23
CA LYS A 152 -10.71 -24.47 -23.06
C LYS A 152 -11.24 -24.71 -24.48
N ASN A 153 -10.34 -24.57 -25.47
CA ASN A 153 -10.61 -24.92 -26.88
C ASN A 153 -11.86 -24.21 -27.47
N VAL A 154 -12.09 -22.96 -27.13
CA VAL A 154 -13.17 -22.16 -27.69
C VAL A 154 -12.86 -21.85 -29.16
N LYS A 155 -13.81 -22.16 -30.06
CA LYS A 155 -13.73 -21.78 -31.48
C LYS A 155 -14.25 -20.36 -31.64
N LEU A 156 -13.50 -19.48 -32.24
CA LEU A 156 -14.03 -18.18 -32.65
C LEU A 156 -14.85 -18.32 -33.94
N PRO A 157 -15.92 -17.54 -34.06
CA PRO A 157 -16.72 -17.49 -35.30
C PRO A 157 -15.99 -16.74 -36.44
N ILE A 158 -14.69 -16.51 -36.33
CA ILE A 158 -13.88 -15.76 -37.29
C ILE A 158 -12.85 -16.71 -37.89
N LYS A 159 -12.84 -16.88 -39.21
CA LYS A 159 -11.82 -17.64 -39.94
C LYS A 159 -10.60 -16.77 -40.18
N ILE A 160 -9.43 -17.18 -39.67
CA ILE A 160 -8.15 -16.53 -39.92
C ILE A 160 -7.31 -17.45 -40.77
N GLY A 161 -6.98 -17.03 -42.01
CA GLY A 161 -6.18 -17.81 -42.94
C GLY A 161 -6.81 -19.14 -43.35
N GLY A 162 -8.16 -19.25 -43.40
CA GLY A 162 -8.91 -20.45 -43.79
C GLY A 162 -9.04 -21.51 -42.69
N ASN A 163 -8.47 -21.32 -41.54
CA ASN A 163 -8.58 -22.22 -40.38
C ASN A 163 -9.45 -21.62 -39.27
N ASP A 164 -10.16 -22.47 -38.54
CA ASP A 164 -10.91 -22.08 -37.32
C ASP A 164 -9.93 -22.07 -36.14
N PRO A 165 -9.49 -20.89 -35.64
CA PRO A 165 -8.59 -20.83 -34.50
C PRO A 165 -9.29 -21.32 -33.25
N LYS A 166 -8.71 -22.30 -32.58
CA LYS A 166 -9.15 -22.79 -31.26
C LYS A 166 -8.17 -22.29 -30.22
N SER A 167 -8.64 -21.60 -29.22
CA SER A 167 -7.83 -21.16 -28.09
C SER A 167 -8.63 -21.10 -26.80
N ASP A 168 -7.91 -20.88 -25.73
CA ASP A 168 -8.54 -20.74 -24.41
C ASP A 168 -9.02 -19.31 -24.23
N VAL A 169 -10.22 -19.15 -23.66
CA VAL A 169 -10.81 -17.87 -23.25
C VAL A 169 -10.77 -17.78 -21.75
N ASN A 170 -10.15 -16.75 -21.20
CA ASN A 170 -10.18 -16.46 -19.78
C ASN A 170 -11.19 -15.33 -19.54
N LEU A 171 -12.26 -15.63 -18.82
CA LEU A 171 -13.21 -14.64 -18.30
C LEU A 171 -12.85 -14.36 -16.85
N ARG A 172 -12.74 -13.08 -16.47
CA ARG A 172 -12.49 -12.66 -15.09
C ARG A 172 -13.39 -11.51 -14.72
N VAL A 173 -13.89 -11.56 -13.49
CA VAL A 173 -14.68 -10.50 -12.87
C VAL A 173 -14.04 -10.19 -11.52
N ASP A 174 -13.64 -8.95 -11.30
CA ASP A 174 -13.10 -8.46 -10.06
C ASP A 174 -14.04 -7.40 -9.47
N LEU A 175 -14.39 -7.54 -8.19
CA LEU A 175 -15.14 -6.59 -7.38
C LEU A 175 -14.19 -5.98 -6.36
N SER A 176 -14.09 -4.66 -6.32
CA SER A 176 -13.29 -3.93 -5.33
C SER A 176 -14.17 -2.99 -4.52
N LEU A 177 -14.00 -3.05 -3.20
CA LEU A 177 -14.61 -2.17 -2.21
C LEU A 177 -13.50 -1.41 -1.50
N ARG A 178 -13.39 -0.11 -1.76
CA ARG A 178 -12.36 0.74 -1.17
C ARG A 178 -12.98 1.82 -0.30
N ASP A 179 -12.45 1.95 0.92
CA ASP A 179 -12.78 3.01 1.88
C ASP A 179 -11.52 3.81 2.17
N ASN A 180 -11.57 5.12 1.90
CA ASN A 180 -10.51 6.06 2.20
C ASN A 180 -11.05 7.14 3.13
N PHE A 181 -10.25 7.54 4.13
CA PHE A 181 -10.58 8.68 4.96
C PHE A 181 -9.32 9.46 5.36
N THR A 182 -9.52 10.75 5.57
CA THR A 182 -8.48 11.69 5.97
C THR A 182 -8.81 12.27 7.33
N VAL A 183 -7.83 12.20 8.23
CA VAL A 183 -7.92 12.81 9.57
C VAL A 183 -6.87 13.91 9.65
N ILE A 184 -7.29 15.09 10.05
CA ILE A 184 -6.40 16.19 10.36
C ILE A 184 -6.36 16.36 11.88
N ARG A 185 -5.14 16.39 12.42
CA ARG A 185 -4.84 16.64 13.83
C ARG A 185 -4.04 17.93 13.95
N LYS A 186 -4.66 18.96 14.48
CA LYS A 186 -4.00 20.20 14.82
C LYS A 186 -3.39 20.08 16.22
N MET A 187 -2.06 20.22 16.31
CA MET A 187 -1.36 19.99 17.57
C MET A 187 -1.63 21.06 18.62
N GLU A 188 -1.80 22.31 18.21
CA GLU A 188 -2.06 23.43 19.09
C GLU A 188 -3.49 23.40 19.67
N GLU A 189 -4.47 23.08 18.82
CA GLU A 189 -5.89 23.06 19.21
C GLU A 189 -6.31 21.74 19.88
N ARG A 190 -5.43 20.73 19.93
CA ARG A 190 -5.72 19.35 20.39
C ARG A 190 -6.97 18.74 19.74
N GLN A 191 -7.26 19.18 18.53
CA GLN A 191 -8.45 18.82 17.79
C GLN A 191 -8.14 17.75 16.74
N ASN A 192 -8.96 16.70 16.70
CA ASN A 192 -8.88 15.64 15.70
C ASN A 192 -10.16 15.68 14.86
N THR A 193 -10.04 16.02 13.60
CA THR A 193 -11.19 16.14 12.70
C THR A 193 -11.05 15.20 11.53
N VAL A 194 -12.08 14.37 11.30
CA VAL A 194 -12.22 13.63 10.04
C VAL A 194 -12.73 14.64 9.00
N THR A 195 -11.91 14.95 8.00
CA THR A 195 -12.20 16.04 7.05
C THR A 195 -12.71 15.55 5.72
N ALA A 196 -12.37 14.32 5.33
CA ALA A 196 -12.80 13.76 4.06
C ALA A 196 -12.90 12.23 4.17
N GLY A 197 -13.87 11.66 3.47
CA GLY A 197 -14.05 10.22 3.31
C GLY A 197 -14.54 9.92 1.91
N GLN A 198 -14.16 8.76 1.37
CA GLN A 198 -14.59 8.29 0.06
C GLN A 198 -14.74 6.78 0.07
N ASN A 199 -15.93 6.31 -0.31
CA ASN A 199 -16.20 4.90 -0.56
C ASN A 199 -16.31 4.67 -2.06
N ILE A 200 -15.52 3.72 -2.58
CA ILE A 200 -15.47 3.39 -4.00
C ILE A 200 -15.84 1.92 -4.15
N LEU A 201 -16.89 1.66 -4.91
CA LEU A 201 -17.25 0.34 -5.42
C LEU A 201 -16.84 0.26 -6.89
N SER A 202 -16.02 -0.73 -7.24
CA SER A 202 -15.56 -0.93 -8.62
C SER A 202 -15.78 -2.36 -9.05
N ILE A 203 -16.32 -2.55 -10.24
CA ILE A 203 -16.47 -3.85 -10.90
C ILE A 203 -15.67 -3.79 -12.19
N LYS A 204 -14.74 -4.73 -12.36
CA LYS A 204 -13.92 -4.87 -13.55
C LYS A 204 -14.16 -6.24 -14.17
N CYS A 205 -14.59 -6.27 -15.42
CA CYS A 205 -14.70 -7.48 -16.22
C CYS A 205 -13.60 -7.48 -17.28
N SER A 206 -12.90 -8.60 -17.44
CA SER A 206 -11.93 -8.78 -18.51
C SER A 206 -12.13 -10.13 -19.19
N ILE A 207 -11.91 -10.13 -20.50
CA ILE A 207 -11.97 -11.32 -21.34
C ILE A 207 -10.67 -11.35 -22.13
N ASP A 208 -9.86 -12.38 -21.90
CA ASP A 208 -8.61 -12.57 -22.61
C ASP A 208 -8.73 -13.77 -23.55
N TYR A 209 -8.43 -13.55 -24.81
CA TYR A 209 -8.38 -14.59 -25.83
C TYR A 209 -7.07 -14.52 -26.59
N THR A 210 -6.38 -15.63 -26.70
CA THR A 210 -5.11 -15.72 -27.44
C THR A 210 -5.39 -16.20 -28.86
N LEU A 211 -5.31 -15.31 -29.86
CA LEU A 211 -5.57 -15.62 -31.28
C LEU A 211 -4.51 -16.55 -31.89
N SER A 212 -3.27 -16.42 -31.47
CA SER A 212 -2.16 -17.29 -31.88
C SER A 212 -1.01 -17.14 -30.90
N GLN A 213 -0.10 -18.12 -30.87
CA GLN A 213 1.13 -18.01 -30.07
C GLN A 213 2.06 -16.86 -30.52
N ARG A 214 1.82 -16.30 -31.71
CA ARG A 214 2.62 -15.22 -32.31
C ARG A 214 1.92 -13.86 -32.32
N LEU A 215 0.63 -13.80 -31.98
CA LEU A 215 -0.17 -12.56 -31.95
C LEU A 215 -0.99 -12.51 -30.67
N ASN A 216 -0.52 -11.71 -29.72
CA ASN A 216 -1.31 -11.32 -28.56
C ASN A 216 -1.95 -9.95 -28.85
N ILE A 217 -3.27 -9.84 -28.69
CA ILE A 217 -4.03 -8.59 -28.77
C ILE A 217 -4.52 -8.26 -27.36
#